data_4c4c81a42172e206b903e04cf3ab0efa
#
_entry.id   4c4c81a42172e206b903e04cf3ab0efa
#
_cell.length_a   1.000
_cell.length_b   1.000
_cell.length_c   1.000
_cell.angle_alpha   90.00
_cell.angle_beta   90.00
_cell.angle_gamma   90.00
#
_symmetry.space_group_name_H-M   'P 1'
#
loop_
_entity.id
_entity.type
_entity.pdbx_description
1 polymer ?
#
loop_
_entity_poly.entity_id
_entity_poly.type
_entity_poly.pdbx_seq_one_letter_code
_entity_poly.pdbx_strand_id
1 'polypeptide(L)'
;MHIHILGICGTFMGSLAVIARELGHTVTGSDQGVYPPMSTQLEAQGISLMEGYRVENLEPKPDLVLIGNAMSRGNQEVEAVLNRRIDYMSGPEWLAREVLRHRWVMAVAGTHGKTTTTAMLLWILDQAGFDAGYLVGGVPQDFPVSARLGSSDFFVIEADEYDSAFFDKRSKFIHYRPNTLILNNLEYDHADLFENVEAIERQLHHPVRTVPSQGLIIRPALDQHLDNALEMGYWSPVQDTAIGSEISRTADWRAELLAEDGSRFMVIHHEQPVATLKWKLTGMHNVRNALSAIAAARHVGVTPAQAIEALARFQSVTRRMELLADNQGVRLYDDFAHHPTAIAT
;
A
#
# COMPACT_ATOMS: atom_id res chain seq x y z
N MET A 1 22.02 -11.27 -10.57
CA MET A 1 21.80 -10.42 -11.77
C MET A 1 22.15 -8.97 -11.42
N HIS A 2 22.56 -8.18 -12.40
CA HIS A 2 22.66 -6.72 -12.27
C HIS A 2 21.36 -6.09 -12.76
N ILE A 3 20.64 -5.45 -11.84
CA ILE A 3 19.39 -4.73 -12.11
C ILE A 3 19.66 -3.23 -12.03
N HIS A 4 19.32 -2.49 -13.08
CA HIS A 4 19.37 -1.03 -13.09
C HIS A 4 17.95 -0.46 -13.02
N ILE A 5 17.72 0.54 -12.16
CA ILE A 5 16.37 1.09 -11.88
C ILE A 5 16.32 2.55 -12.29
N LEU A 6 15.46 2.89 -13.26
CA LEU A 6 15.17 4.27 -13.69
C LEU A 6 14.07 4.87 -12.80
N GLY A 7 14.35 6.02 -12.20
CA GLY A 7 13.48 6.66 -11.23
C GLY A 7 13.60 6.04 -9.83
N ILE A 8 14.80 5.60 -9.46
CA ILE A 8 15.07 4.81 -8.25
C ILE A 8 14.76 5.55 -6.94
N CYS A 9 14.80 6.87 -6.93
CA CYS A 9 14.48 7.67 -5.72
C CYS A 9 12.98 7.87 -5.50
N GLY A 10 12.12 7.42 -6.41
CA GLY A 10 10.68 7.35 -6.18
C GLY A 10 10.35 6.30 -5.11
N THR A 11 9.36 6.55 -4.23
CA THR A 11 9.03 5.69 -3.10
C THR A 11 8.84 4.21 -3.49
N PHE A 12 8.06 3.94 -4.54
CA PHE A 12 7.82 2.59 -5.02
C PHE A 12 9.09 1.94 -5.59
N MET A 13 9.82 2.65 -6.46
CA MET A 13 11.01 2.11 -7.13
C MET A 13 12.17 1.93 -6.16
N GLY A 14 12.33 2.82 -5.18
CA GLY A 14 13.30 2.68 -4.10
C GLY A 14 13.00 1.48 -3.21
N SER A 15 11.72 1.26 -2.89
CA SER A 15 11.29 0.06 -2.16
C SER A 15 11.59 -1.23 -2.93
N LEU A 16 11.41 -1.24 -4.25
CA LEU A 16 11.81 -2.38 -5.09
C LEU A 16 13.32 -2.61 -5.10
N ALA A 17 14.11 -1.53 -5.08
CA ALA A 17 15.57 -1.62 -5.02
C ALA A 17 16.03 -2.35 -3.74
N VAL A 18 15.41 -2.05 -2.59
CA VAL A 18 15.68 -2.76 -1.32
C VAL A 18 15.32 -4.25 -1.45
N ILE A 19 14.13 -4.58 -1.92
CA ILE A 19 13.69 -5.96 -2.12
C ILE A 19 14.63 -6.72 -3.08
N ALA A 20 15.05 -6.08 -4.18
CA ALA A 20 15.98 -6.68 -5.13
C ALA A 20 17.36 -6.97 -4.50
N ARG A 21 17.84 -6.09 -3.62
CA ARG A 21 19.06 -6.33 -2.83
C ARG A 21 18.90 -7.51 -1.88
N GLU A 22 17.79 -7.61 -1.17
CA GLU A 22 17.49 -8.74 -0.26
C GLU A 22 17.38 -10.07 -1.01
N LEU A 23 16.94 -10.05 -2.28
CA LEU A 23 16.97 -11.22 -3.19
C LEU A 23 18.38 -11.58 -3.69
N GLY A 24 19.43 -10.80 -3.33
CA GLY A 24 20.81 -11.06 -3.69
C GLY A 24 21.22 -10.49 -5.05
N HIS A 25 20.46 -9.56 -5.62
CA HIS A 25 20.83 -8.88 -6.87
C HIS A 25 21.83 -7.74 -6.61
N THR A 26 22.67 -7.43 -7.60
CA THR A 26 23.40 -6.19 -7.65
C THR A 26 22.45 -5.13 -8.19
N VAL A 27 22.26 -4.03 -7.45
CA VAL A 27 21.32 -2.98 -7.83
C VAL A 27 22.05 -1.67 -8.02
N THR A 28 21.77 -1.01 -9.14
CA THR A 28 22.15 0.37 -9.43
C THR A 28 20.89 1.13 -9.88
N GLY A 29 20.94 2.44 -9.91
CA GLY A 29 19.83 3.20 -10.49
C GLY A 29 20.11 4.66 -10.65
N SER A 30 19.31 5.29 -11.49
CA SER A 30 19.38 6.71 -11.83
C SER A 30 18.08 7.43 -11.46
N ASP A 31 18.23 8.69 -11.09
CA ASP A 31 17.09 9.59 -10.83
C ASP A 31 17.50 11.04 -11.12
N GLN A 32 16.53 11.89 -11.46
CA GLN A 32 16.75 13.32 -11.60
C GLN A 32 16.98 14.00 -10.25
N GLY A 33 16.36 13.47 -9.18
CA GLY A 33 16.40 14.00 -7.82
C GLY A 33 16.98 13.00 -6.82
N VAL A 34 18.33 12.98 -6.72
CA VAL A 34 19.02 12.13 -5.73
C VAL A 34 19.26 12.91 -4.45
N TYR A 35 18.28 12.89 -3.54
CA TYR A 35 18.33 13.62 -2.27
C TYR A 35 17.68 12.85 -1.11
N PRO A 36 18.05 13.15 0.14
CA PRO A 36 17.44 12.55 1.33
C PRO A 36 15.91 12.78 1.41
N PRO A 37 15.16 11.86 2.03
CA PRO A 37 15.64 10.69 2.81
C PRO A 37 15.92 9.43 1.94
N MET A 38 15.37 9.35 0.71
CA MET A 38 15.44 8.13 -0.09
C MET A 38 16.88 7.78 -0.50
N SER A 39 17.67 8.76 -0.97
CA SER A 39 19.05 8.53 -1.36
C SER A 39 19.88 7.93 -0.21
N THR A 40 19.76 8.49 0.99
CA THR A 40 20.46 8.00 2.18
C THR A 40 20.07 6.56 2.54
N GLN A 41 18.77 6.22 2.42
CA GLN A 41 18.28 4.86 2.69
C GLN A 41 18.86 3.86 1.68
N LEU A 42 18.86 4.21 0.40
CA LEU A 42 19.37 3.33 -0.67
C LEU A 42 20.89 3.16 -0.58
N GLU A 43 21.63 4.21 -0.33
CA GLU A 43 23.09 4.16 -0.12
C GLU A 43 23.47 3.30 1.08
N ALA A 44 22.71 3.39 2.18
CA ALA A 44 22.89 2.53 3.36
C ALA A 44 22.69 1.03 3.06
N GLN A 45 21.92 0.71 2.01
CA GLN A 45 21.73 -0.65 1.50
C GLN A 45 22.81 -1.06 0.47
N GLY A 46 23.84 -0.24 0.24
CA GLY A 46 24.90 -0.51 -0.74
C GLY A 46 24.45 -0.39 -2.19
N ILE A 47 23.41 0.41 -2.47
CA ILE A 47 22.90 0.66 -3.80
C ILE A 47 23.62 1.89 -4.38
N SER A 48 24.17 1.76 -5.59
CA SER A 48 24.84 2.88 -6.28
C SER A 48 23.80 3.74 -7.00
N LEU A 49 23.79 5.03 -6.67
CA LEU A 49 22.87 6.02 -7.25
C LEU A 49 23.61 6.92 -8.25
N MET A 50 22.96 7.22 -9.37
CA MET A 50 23.43 8.15 -10.40
C MET A 50 22.45 9.31 -10.52
N GLU A 51 22.95 10.53 -10.41
CA GLU A 51 22.15 11.74 -10.62
C GLU A 51 22.05 12.09 -12.12
N GLY A 52 20.82 12.29 -12.58
CA GLY A 52 20.50 12.52 -13.99
C GLY A 52 20.51 11.24 -14.84
N TYR A 53 19.78 11.31 -15.95
CA TYR A 53 19.62 10.19 -16.89
C TYR A 53 20.63 10.30 -18.03
N ARG A 54 21.64 9.43 -18.04
CA ARG A 54 22.72 9.41 -19.03
C ARG A 54 22.98 8.00 -19.55
N VAL A 55 23.37 7.88 -20.80
CA VAL A 55 23.63 6.58 -21.43
C VAL A 55 24.75 5.80 -20.74
N GLU A 56 25.70 6.51 -20.14
CA GLU A 56 26.86 5.96 -19.41
C GLU A 56 26.44 5.27 -18.10
N ASN A 57 25.28 5.61 -17.53
CA ASN A 57 24.74 4.97 -16.33
C ASN A 57 24.40 3.48 -16.56
N LEU A 58 24.24 3.08 -17.84
CA LEU A 58 24.02 1.69 -18.25
C LEU A 58 25.32 0.89 -18.45
N GLU A 59 26.46 1.39 -17.93
CA GLU A 59 27.74 0.68 -17.96
C GLU A 59 28.23 0.32 -16.54
N PRO A 60 28.58 -0.94 -16.25
CA PRO A 60 28.50 -2.09 -17.17
C PRO A 60 27.05 -2.44 -17.52
N LYS A 61 26.82 -2.98 -18.72
CA LYS A 61 25.48 -3.33 -19.22
C LYS A 61 24.71 -4.13 -18.17
N PRO A 62 23.54 -3.66 -17.71
CA PRO A 62 22.69 -4.42 -16.78
C PRO A 62 22.06 -5.64 -17.46
N ASP A 63 21.75 -6.66 -16.68
CA ASP A 63 20.98 -7.83 -17.13
C ASP A 63 19.51 -7.46 -17.34
N LEU A 64 18.98 -6.53 -16.53
CA LEU A 64 17.60 -6.07 -16.56
C LEU A 64 17.50 -4.60 -16.16
N VAL A 65 16.62 -3.86 -16.83
CA VAL A 65 16.27 -2.48 -16.46
C VAL A 65 14.83 -2.43 -15.96
N LEU A 66 14.63 -1.93 -14.75
CA LEU A 66 13.28 -1.61 -14.23
C LEU A 66 12.97 -0.14 -14.52
N ILE A 67 11.86 0.10 -15.19
CA ILE A 67 11.47 1.44 -15.61
C ILE A 67 10.29 1.93 -14.77
N GLY A 68 10.51 3.02 -14.01
CA GLY A 68 9.49 3.67 -13.21
C GLY A 68 8.43 4.38 -14.06
N ASN A 69 7.24 4.58 -13.50
CA ASN A 69 6.10 5.18 -14.20
C ASN A 69 6.30 6.66 -14.58
N ALA A 70 7.17 7.38 -13.88
CA ALA A 70 7.51 8.76 -14.22
C ALA A 70 8.38 8.90 -15.49
N MET A 71 8.91 7.79 -16.00
CA MET A 71 9.74 7.79 -17.21
C MET A 71 8.88 7.91 -18.48
N SER A 72 9.43 8.58 -19.49
CA SER A 72 8.78 8.77 -20.79
C SER A 72 9.76 8.63 -21.95
N ARG A 73 9.22 8.52 -23.17
CA ARG A 73 10.01 8.59 -24.40
C ARG A 73 10.74 9.94 -24.49
N GLY A 74 11.93 9.92 -25.03
CA GLY A 74 12.84 11.06 -25.07
C GLY A 74 13.82 11.15 -23.88
N ASN A 75 13.61 10.36 -22.81
CA ASN A 75 14.62 10.20 -21.78
C ASN A 75 15.83 9.43 -22.33
N GLN A 76 17.06 9.95 -22.14
CA GLN A 76 18.27 9.40 -22.77
C GLN A 76 18.56 7.94 -22.39
N GLU A 77 18.33 7.54 -21.15
CA GLU A 77 18.50 6.15 -20.72
C GLU A 77 17.40 5.24 -21.28
N VAL A 78 16.14 5.69 -21.29
CA VAL A 78 15.04 4.95 -21.92
C VAL A 78 15.35 4.68 -23.40
N GLU A 79 15.76 5.72 -24.13
CA GLU A 79 16.11 5.56 -25.55
C GLU A 79 17.31 4.62 -25.75
N ALA A 80 18.31 4.68 -24.86
CA ALA A 80 19.47 3.78 -24.91
C ALA A 80 19.08 2.32 -24.62
N VAL A 81 18.20 2.07 -23.63
CA VAL A 81 17.66 0.74 -23.31
C VAL A 81 16.96 0.15 -24.55
N LEU A 82 16.08 0.91 -25.19
CA LEU A 82 15.35 0.49 -26.38
C LEU A 82 16.28 0.22 -27.58
N ASN A 83 17.20 1.15 -27.86
CA ASN A 83 18.14 1.06 -28.99
C ASN A 83 19.11 -0.11 -28.84
N ARG A 84 19.61 -0.36 -27.64
CA ARG A 84 20.55 -1.44 -27.33
C ARG A 84 19.86 -2.78 -27.07
N ARG A 85 18.51 -2.82 -27.10
CA ARG A 85 17.70 -4.01 -26.81
C ARG A 85 18.10 -4.65 -25.47
N ILE A 86 18.26 -3.84 -24.45
CA ILE A 86 18.45 -4.32 -23.06
C ILE A 86 17.08 -4.80 -22.57
N ASP A 87 17.03 -5.92 -21.89
CA ASP A 87 15.79 -6.42 -21.29
C ASP A 87 15.26 -5.43 -20.27
N TYR A 88 13.96 -5.12 -20.36
CA TYR A 88 13.31 -4.17 -19.46
C TYR A 88 11.89 -4.60 -19.10
N MET A 89 11.42 -4.16 -17.94
CA MET A 89 10.03 -4.33 -17.49
C MET A 89 9.63 -3.21 -16.53
N SER A 90 8.34 -3.15 -16.21
CA SER A 90 7.83 -2.25 -15.17
C SER A 90 8.17 -2.79 -13.78
N GLY A 91 8.28 -1.89 -12.78
CA GLY A 91 8.49 -2.29 -11.39
C GLY A 91 7.39 -3.23 -10.86
N PRO A 92 6.09 -2.94 -11.08
CA PRO A 92 5.00 -3.83 -10.65
C PRO A 92 5.04 -5.21 -11.29
N GLU A 93 5.39 -5.30 -12.58
CA GLU A 93 5.55 -6.59 -13.26
C GLU A 93 6.70 -7.41 -12.65
N TRP A 94 7.85 -6.78 -12.41
CA TRP A 94 8.98 -7.44 -11.77
C TRP A 94 8.62 -7.96 -10.37
N LEU A 95 8.00 -7.14 -9.55
CA LEU A 95 7.56 -7.53 -8.22
C LEU A 95 6.61 -8.74 -8.28
N ALA A 96 5.65 -8.70 -9.20
CA ALA A 96 4.70 -9.79 -9.40
C ALA A 96 5.40 -11.12 -9.77
N ARG A 97 6.41 -11.07 -10.64
CA ARG A 97 7.11 -12.26 -11.15
C ARG A 97 8.11 -12.84 -10.15
N GLU A 98 8.89 -11.97 -9.50
CA GLU A 98 10.01 -12.42 -8.66
C GLU A 98 9.62 -12.62 -7.19
N VAL A 99 8.55 -11.94 -6.72
CA VAL A 99 8.17 -11.96 -5.30
C VAL A 99 6.76 -12.49 -5.06
N LEU A 100 5.74 -11.91 -5.74
CA LEU A 100 4.36 -12.12 -5.33
C LEU A 100 3.77 -13.46 -5.80
N ARG A 101 4.23 -14.01 -6.92
CA ARG A 101 3.63 -15.19 -7.59
C ARG A 101 3.52 -16.44 -6.71
N HIS A 102 4.29 -16.54 -5.65
CA HIS A 102 4.34 -17.69 -4.74
C HIS A 102 3.92 -17.32 -3.32
N ARG A 103 3.34 -16.14 -3.13
CA ARG A 103 2.95 -15.63 -1.82
C ARG A 103 1.45 -15.36 -1.74
N TRP A 104 0.94 -15.41 -0.54
CA TRP A 104 -0.39 -14.91 -0.24
C TRP A 104 -0.34 -13.37 -0.19
N VAL A 105 -0.85 -12.73 -1.22
CA VAL A 105 -0.82 -11.28 -1.34
C VAL A 105 -2.03 -10.66 -0.66
N MET A 106 -1.76 -9.72 0.24
CA MET A 106 -2.74 -8.90 0.94
C MET A 106 -2.60 -7.46 0.46
N ALA A 107 -3.52 -7.00 -0.39
CA ALA A 107 -3.45 -5.69 -1.01
C ALA A 107 -4.46 -4.72 -0.40
N VAL A 108 -4.05 -3.46 -0.23
CA VAL A 108 -4.90 -2.37 0.27
C VAL A 108 -5.04 -1.32 -0.81
N ALA A 109 -6.24 -1.20 -1.38
CA ALA A 109 -6.61 -0.23 -2.42
C ALA A 109 -7.64 0.78 -1.90
N GLY A 110 -7.86 1.85 -2.67
CA GLY A 110 -8.81 2.92 -2.36
C GLY A 110 -8.17 4.30 -2.47
N THR A 111 -8.96 5.34 -2.35
CA THR A 111 -8.47 6.72 -2.48
C THR A 111 -7.69 7.13 -1.22
N HIS A 112 -8.26 6.93 -0.03
CA HIS A 112 -7.68 7.36 1.24
C HIS A 112 -7.39 6.19 2.19
N GLY A 113 -6.47 6.39 3.14
CA GLY A 113 -6.17 5.46 4.20
C GLY A 113 -5.33 4.24 3.79
N LYS A 114 -4.94 4.08 2.53
CA LYS A 114 -4.13 2.95 2.02
C LYS A 114 -2.90 2.68 2.91
N THR A 115 -2.03 3.67 3.06
CA THR A 115 -0.77 3.56 3.81
C THR A 115 -1.00 3.17 5.27
N THR A 116 -1.95 3.84 5.94
CA THR A 116 -2.27 3.58 7.35
C THR A 116 -2.84 2.17 7.53
N THR A 117 -3.77 1.74 6.68
CA THR A 117 -4.36 0.39 6.74
C THR A 117 -3.32 -0.69 6.46
N THR A 118 -2.45 -0.46 5.46
CA THR A 118 -1.33 -1.36 5.15
C THR A 118 -0.38 -1.49 6.34
N ALA A 119 -0.03 -0.38 6.99
CA ALA A 119 0.82 -0.36 8.17
C ALA A 119 0.16 -1.06 9.39
N MET A 120 -1.14 -0.84 9.62
CA MET A 120 -1.91 -1.53 10.67
C MET A 120 -1.93 -3.04 10.45
N LEU A 121 -2.21 -3.48 9.22
CA LEU A 121 -2.22 -4.89 8.87
C LEU A 121 -0.84 -5.53 9.06
N LEU A 122 0.20 -4.87 8.57
CA LEU A 122 1.58 -5.31 8.73
C LEU A 122 1.96 -5.43 10.21
N TRP A 123 1.62 -4.44 11.03
CA TRP A 123 1.86 -4.45 12.46
C TRP A 123 1.16 -5.63 13.16
N ILE A 124 -0.11 -5.88 12.82
CA ILE A 124 -0.85 -7.03 13.36
C ILE A 124 -0.13 -8.35 13.03
N LEU A 125 0.29 -8.53 11.78
CA LEU A 125 0.99 -9.74 11.35
C LEU A 125 2.33 -9.91 12.07
N ASP A 126 3.11 -8.84 12.20
CA ASP A 126 4.40 -8.85 12.91
C ASP A 126 4.22 -9.24 14.38
N GLN A 127 3.25 -8.63 15.08
CA GLN A 127 2.94 -8.94 16.48
C GLN A 127 2.36 -10.37 16.66
N ALA A 128 1.79 -10.94 15.61
CA ALA A 128 1.35 -12.34 15.57
C ALA A 128 2.48 -13.32 15.23
N GLY A 129 3.70 -12.84 15.01
CA GLY A 129 4.89 -13.65 14.71
C GLY A 129 5.05 -14.02 13.24
N PHE A 130 4.32 -13.38 12.33
CA PHE A 130 4.53 -13.54 10.89
C PHE A 130 5.62 -12.57 10.42
N ASP A 131 6.69 -13.10 9.84
CA ASP A 131 7.71 -12.29 9.15
C ASP A 131 7.26 -11.99 7.71
N ALA A 132 6.18 -11.22 7.58
CA ALA A 132 5.60 -10.88 6.28
C ALA A 132 6.51 -9.97 5.46
N GLY A 133 6.59 -10.23 4.14
CA GLY A 133 7.12 -9.26 3.20
C GLY A 133 6.15 -8.09 3.06
N TYR A 134 6.67 -6.92 2.70
CA TYR A 134 5.80 -5.76 2.49
C TYR A 134 6.39 -4.69 1.58
N LEU A 135 5.49 -3.87 1.03
CA LEU A 135 5.79 -2.62 0.35
C LEU A 135 4.70 -1.60 0.69
N VAL A 136 5.09 -0.53 1.39
CA VAL A 136 4.21 0.54 1.88
C VAL A 136 4.62 1.88 1.27
N GLY A 137 3.68 2.73 0.93
CA GLY A 137 3.93 4.05 0.32
C GLY A 137 4.51 5.11 1.28
N GLY A 138 4.69 4.79 2.55
CA GLY A 138 5.31 5.61 3.58
C GLY A 138 6.19 4.77 4.49
N VAL A 139 6.80 5.38 5.49
CA VAL A 139 7.57 4.67 6.52
C VAL A 139 6.71 4.53 7.77
N PRO A 140 6.21 3.32 8.12
CA PRO A 140 5.51 3.12 9.39
C PRO A 140 6.49 3.35 10.55
N GLN A 141 6.05 4.02 11.62
CA GLN A 141 6.92 4.33 12.76
C GLN A 141 7.45 3.08 13.48
N ASP A 142 6.71 1.99 13.37
CA ASP A 142 7.06 0.69 13.97
C ASP A 142 8.05 -0.13 13.14
N PHE A 143 8.44 0.36 11.94
CA PHE A 143 9.34 -0.35 11.02
C PHE A 143 10.45 0.56 10.49
N PRO A 144 11.70 0.05 10.32
CA PRO A 144 12.83 0.88 9.94
C PRO A 144 12.85 1.31 8.46
N VAL A 145 12.08 0.62 7.61
CA VAL A 145 12.09 0.81 6.15
C VAL A 145 10.68 0.68 5.57
N SER A 146 10.48 1.19 4.35
CA SER A 146 9.18 1.12 3.65
C SER A 146 8.93 -0.21 2.93
N ALA A 147 9.93 -1.08 2.82
CA ALA A 147 9.81 -2.37 2.17
C ALA A 147 10.76 -3.41 2.74
N ARG A 148 10.34 -4.66 2.73
CA ARG A 148 11.11 -5.84 3.17
C ARG A 148 10.63 -7.07 2.41
N LEU A 149 11.56 -7.98 2.07
CA LEU A 149 11.20 -9.24 1.42
C LEU A 149 10.43 -10.17 2.38
N GLY A 150 10.81 -10.21 3.66
CA GLY A 150 10.26 -11.13 4.65
C GLY A 150 10.50 -12.60 4.32
N SER A 151 10.33 -13.48 5.29
CA SER A 151 10.57 -14.92 5.14
C SER A 151 9.30 -15.78 5.08
N SER A 152 8.14 -15.21 5.44
CA SER A 152 6.87 -15.94 5.40
C SER A 152 6.22 -15.97 4.01
N ASP A 153 5.19 -16.80 3.85
CA ASP A 153 4.40 -16.87 2.62
C ASP A 153 3.48 -15.66 2.41
N PHE A 154 3.45 -14.70 3.33
CA PHE A 154 2.59 -13.52 3.25
C PHE A 154 3.33 -12.30 2.71
N PHE A 155 2.62 -11.51 1.92
CA PHE A 155 3.13 -10.21 1.45
C PHE A 155 2.03 -9.15 1.52
N VAL A 156 2.29 -8.06 2.24
CA VAL A 156 1.35 -6.93 2.38
C VAL A 156 1.78 -5.81 1.46
N ILE A 157 0.86 -5.32 0.63
CA ILE A 157 1.19 -4.29 -0.36
C ILE A 157 0.14 -3.18 -0.41
N GLU A 158 0.62 -1.94 -0.44
CA GLU A 158 -0.22 -0.80 -0.80
C GLU A 158 -0.49 -0.82 -2.30
N ALA A 159 -1.76 -0.87 -2.68
CA ALA A 159 -2.22 -1.02 -4.04
C ALA A 159 -2.65 0.33 -4.61
N ASP A 160 -1.73 0.93 -5.35
CA ASP A 160 -1.83 2.26 -5.94
C ASP A 160 -2.44 2.19 -7.36
N GLU A 161 -3.32 3.13 -7.69
CA GLU A 161 -4.02 3.26 -8.96
C GLU A 161 -3.19 3.82 -10.11
N TYR A 162 -2.00 4.36 -9.83
CA TYR A 162 -1.10 4.91 -10.87
C TYR A 162 -0.68 3.86 -11.89
N ASP A 163 -0.43 4.30 -13.12
CA ASP A 163 0.06 3.45 -14.20
C ASP A 163 1.44 2.82 -13.89
N SER A 164 1.71 1.69 -14.52
CA SER A 164 2.89 0.87 -14.22
C SER A 164 4.17 1.42 -14.85
N ALA A 165 4.10 1.88 -16.11
CA ALA A 165 5.21 2.45 -16.88
C ALA A 165 4.70 3.17 -18.13
N PHE A 166 5.58 3.86 -18.87
CA PHE A 166 5.20 4.52 -20.11
C PHE A 166 4.68 3.55 -21.19
N PHE A 167 5.09 2.30 -21.17
CA PHE A 167 4.68 1.23 -22.08
C PHE A 167 3.58 0.30 -21.52
N ASP A 168 3.25 0.44 -20.23
CA ASP A 168 2.14 -0.26 -19.58
C ASP A 168 1.28 0.74 -18.80
N LYS A 169 0.19 1.17 -19.42
CA LYS A 169 -0.74 2.18 -18.87
C LYS A 169 -1.80 1.60 -17.95
N ARG A 170 -1.72 0.31 -17.61
CA ARG A 170 -2.56 -0.29 -16.60
C ARG A 170 -2.10 0.09 -15.21
N SER A 171 -3.02 0.23 -14.28
CA SER A 171 -2.70 0.51 -12.89
C SER A 171 -1.80 -0.57 -12.28
N LYS A 172 -0.89 -0.17 -11.39
CA LYS A 172 0.09 -1.07 -10.76
C LYS A 172 -0.54 -2.30 -10.12
N PHE A 173 -1.68 -2.12 -9.45
CA PHE A 173 -2.35 -3.18 -8.70
C PHE A 173 -2.87 -4.36 -9.56
N ILE A 174 -2.99 -4.20 -10.88
CA ILE A 174 -3.40 -5.30 -11.77
C ILE A 174 -2.38 -6.45 -11.76
N HIS A 175 -1.12 -6.12 -11.48
CA HIS A 175 -0.03 -7.07 -11.40
C HIS A 175 -0.03 -7.89 -10.10
N TYR A 176 -0.65 -7.39 -9.02
CA TYR A 176 -0.49 -7.93 -7.67
C TYR A 176 -1.28 -9.21 -7.40
N ARG A 177 -2.42 -9.41 -8.09
CA ARG A 177 -3.28 -10.62 -7.97
C ARG A 177 -3.54 -10.99 -6.51
N PRO A 178 -4.20 -10.13 -5.72
CA PRO A 178 -4.34 -10.34 -4.29
C PRO A 178 -5.21 -11.54 -3.95
N ASN A 179 -4.85 -12.25 -2.87
CA ASN A 179 -5.69 -13.25 -2.22
C ASN A 179 -6.65 -12.60 -1.20
N THR A 180 -6.18 -11.53 -0.55
CA THR A 180 -6.99 -10.68 0.33
C THR A 180 -6.92 -9.25 -0.21
N LEU A 181 -8.05 -8.67 -0.55
CA LEU A 181 -8.16 -7.31 -1.08
C LEU A 181 -8.97 -6.44 -0.14
N ILE A 182 -8.37 -5.39 0.40
CA ILE A 182 -9.06 -4.34 1.12
C ILE A 182 -9.36 -3.20 0.14
N LEU A 183 -10.62 -2.80 0.08
CA LEU A 183 -11.10 -1.61 -0.62
C LEU A 183 -11.52 -0.59 0.45
N ASN A 184 -10.68 0.40 0.74
CA ASN A 184 -10.93 1.32 1.85
C ASN A 184 -12.08 2.28 1.59
N ASN A 185 -12.08 2.91 0.42
CA ASN A 185 -13.06 3.91 -0.04
C ASN A 185 -12.77 4.24 -1.50
N LEU A 186 -13.72 4.89 -2.16
CA LEU A 186 -13.51 5.39 -3.51
C LEU A 186 -14.11 6.80 -3.66
N GLU A 187 -13.25 7.76 -3.96
CA GLU A 187 -13.61 9.13 -4.33
C GLU A 187 -12.90 9.54 -5.63
N TYR A 188 -13.38 10.62 -6.27
CA TYR A 188 -12.70 11.17 -7.44
C TYR A 188 -11.39 11.84 -7.01
N ASP A 189 -10.28 11.29 -7.44
CA ASP A 189 -8.93 11.81 -7.23
C ASP A 189 -8.09 11.60 -8.50
N HIS A 190 -6.90 12.17 -8.56
CA HIS A 190 -5.99 12.04 -9.70
C HIS A 190 -6.63 12.46 -11.05
N ALA A 191 -7.16 13.70 -11.10
CA ALA A 191 -7.75 14.29 -12.30
C ALA A 191 -6.80 14.38 -13.52
N ASP A 192 -5.50 14.21 -13.31
CA ASP A 192 -4.48 14.09 -14.34
C ASP A 192 -4.45 12.70 -15.00
N LEU A 193 -4.98 11.67 -14.34
CA LEU A 193 -5.01 10.29 -14.83
C LEU A 193 -6.42 9.82 -15.23
N PHE A 194 -7.45 10.32 -14.56
CA PHE A 194 -8.82 9.84 -14.73
C PHE A 194 -9.78 10.98 -15.08
N GLU A 195 -10.59 10.77 -16.11
CA GLU A 195 -11.58 11.76 -16.57
C GLU A 195 -12.75 11.95 -15.59
N ASN A 196 -13.11 10.88 -14.86
CA ASN A 196 -14.25 10.85 -13.95
C ASN A 196 -14.11 9.69 -12.95
N VAL A 197 -15.01 9.63 -11.97
CA VAL A 197 -15.00 8.59 -10.94
C VAL A 197 -15.31 7.20 -11.52
N GLU A 198 -16.13 7.11 -12.56
CA GLU A 198 -16.45 5.85 -13.24
C GLU A 198 -15.20 5.24 -13.90
N ALA A 199 -14.24 6.07 -14.31
CA ALA A 199 -12.95 5.58 -14.80
C ALA A 199 -12.15 4.91 -13.68
N ILE A 200 -12.19 5.47 -12.46
CA ILE A 200 -11.53 4.91 -11.27
C ILE A 200 -12.24 3.60 -10.83
N GLU A 201 -13.60 3.58 -10.84
CA GLU A 201 -14.39 2.37 -10.55
C GLU A 201 -13.98 1.21 -11.48
N ARG A 202 -13.84 1.48 -12.79
CA ARG A 202 -13.37 0.48 -13.76
C ARG A 202 -11.94 0.01 -13.48
N GLN A 203 -11.05 0.91 -13.09
CA GLN A 203 -9.69 0.51 -12.70
C GLN A 203 -9.70 -0.36 -11.45
N LEU A 204 -10.45 0.03 -10.42
CA LEU A 204 -10.55 -0.73 -9.18
C LEU A 204 -11.19 -2.10 -9.38
N HIS A 205 -12.07 -2.26 -10.36
CA HIS A 205 -12.62 -3.56 -10.73
C HIS A 205 -11.56 -4.53 -11.29
N HIS A 206 -10.44 -4.04 -11.84
CA HIS A 206 -9.39 -4.94 -12.34
C HIS A 206 -8.76 -5.84 -11.25
N PRO A 207 -8.32 -5.34 -10.08
CA PRO A 207 -7.86 -6.23 -9.01
C PRO A 207 -9.00 -7.06 -8.43
N VAL A 208 -10.23 -6.56 -8.32
CA VAL A 208 -11.40 -7.32 -7.85
C VAL A 208 -11.57 -8.62 -8.63
N ARG A 209 -11.54 -8.56 -9.97
CA ARG A 209 -11.70 -9.75 -10.83
C ARG A 209 -10.52 -10.72 -10.77
N THR A 210 -9.40 -10.35 -10.14
CA THR A 210 -8.24 -11.22 -9.99
C THR A 210 -8.18 -11.92 -8.63
N VAL A 211 -9.03 -11.53 -7.68
CA VAL A 211 -9.15 -12.22 -6.37
C VAL A 211 -9.69 -13.63 -6.62
N PRO A 212 -9.00 -14.69 -6.18
CA PRO A 212 -9.47 -16.06 -6.38
C PRO A 212 -10.74 -16.35 -5.57
N SER A 213 -11.52 -17.37 -5.95
CA SER A 213 -12.76 -17.72 -5.27
C SER A 213 -12.58 -18.12 -3.80
N GLN A 214 -11.38 -18.51 -3.39
CA GLN A 214 -10.99 -18.77 -1.99
C GLN A 214 -10.39 -17.55 -1.31
N GLY A 215 -10.29 -16.43 -2.01
CA GLY A 215 -9.82 -15.16 -1.48
C GLY A 215 -10.91 -14.41 -0.71
N LEU A 216 -10.63 -13.16 -0.37
CA LEU A 216 -11.55 -12.30 0.37
C LEU A 216 -11.43 -10.85 -0.10
N ILE A 217 -12.57 -10.20 -0.29
CA ILE A 217 -12.67 -8.75 -0.46
C ILE A 217 -13.26 -8.17 0.83
N ILE A 218 -12.66 -7.09 1.35
CA ILE A 218 -13.11 -6.38 2.54
C ILE A 218 -13.39 -4.93 2.13
N ARG A 219 -14.56 -4.40 2.50
CA ARG A 219 -14.94 -3.03 2.14
C ARG A 219 -15.84 -2.38 3.20
N PRO A 220 -15.96 -1.04 3.23
CA PRO A 220 -17.01 -0.38 3.97
C PRO A 220 -18.37 -0.69 3.35
N ALA A 221 -19.39 -0.87 4.20
CA ALA A 221 -20.73 -1.23 3.76
C ALA A 221 -21.51 -0.10 3.09
N LEU A 222 -21.07 1.14 3.26
CA LEU A 222 -21.70 2.34 2.70
C LEU A 222 -20.70 3.12 1.84
N ASP A 223 -20.46 2.64 0.63
CA ASP A 223 -19.69 3.35 -0.40
C ASP A 223 -20.27 3.01 -1.77
N GLN A 224 -21.01 3.94 -2.35
CA GLN A 224 -21.71 3.72 -3.62
C GLN A 224 -20.75 3.44 -4.78
N HIS A 225 -19.57 4.05 -4.78
CA HIS A 225 -18.59 3.83 -5.84
C HIS A 225 -17.96 2.43 -5.75
N LEU A 226 -17.76 1.92 -4.54
CA LEU A 226 -17.35 0.53 -4.34
C LEU A 226 -18.47 -0.45 -4.71
N ASP A 227 -19.74 -0.12 -4.40
CA ASP A 227 -20.90 -0.91 -4.88
C ASP A 227 -20.88 -0.98 -6.42
N ASN A 228 -20.76 0.14 -7.12
CA ASN A 228 -20.68 0.20 -8.58
C ASN A 228 -19.52 -0.66 -9.13
N ALA A 229 -18.35 -0.58 -8.51
CA ALA A 229 -17.19 -1.37 -8.92
C ALA A 229 -17.45 -2.89 -8.76
N LEU A 230 -18.10 -3.31 -7.67
CA LEU A 230 -18.44 -4.71 -7.42
C LEU A 230 -19.61 -5.20 -8.27
N GLU A 231 -20.57 -4.35 -8.64
CA GLU A 231 -21.67 -4.70 -9.55
C GLU A 231 -21.19 -5.11 -10.95
N MET A 232 -19.97 -4.68 -11.36
CA MET A 232 -19.33 -5.18 -12.59
C MET A 232 -18.93 -6.66 -12.51
N GLY A 233 -19.01 -7.28 -11.32
CA GLY A 233 -18.79 -8.70 -11.06
C GLY A 233 -17.65 -8.97 -10.07
N TYR A 234 -17.88 -9.92 -9.18
CA TYR A 234 -16.87 -10.48 -8.27
C TYR A 234 -17.15 -11.97 -8.07
N TRP A 235 -16.12 -12.74 -7.70
CA TRP A 235 -16.19 -14.21 -7.63
C TRP A 235 -15.64 -14.77 -6.32
N SER A 236 -15.34 -13.91 -5.36
CA SER A 236 -14.81 -14.22 -4.04
C SER A 236 -15.76 -13.73 -2.96
N PRO A 237 -15.72 -14.28 -1.74
CA PRO A 237 -16.44 -13.74 -0.60
C PRO A 237 -16.15 -12.24 -0.40
N VAL A 238 -17.17 -11.49 0.04
CA VAL A 238 -17.06 -10.08 0.41
C VAL A 238 -17.46 -9.96 1.86
N GLN A 239 -16.69 -9.23 2.66
CA GLN A 239 -17.02 -8.85 4.03
C GLN A 239 -17.15 -7.34 4.14
N ASP A 240 -18.24 -6.91 4.77
CA ASP A 240 -18.55 -5.51 4.99
C ASP A 240 -18.07 -5.05 6.39
N THR A 241 -17.54 -3.81 6.44
CA THR A 241 -17.18 -3.13 7.69
C THR A 241 -18.07 -1.92 7.93
N ALA A 242 -18.39 -1.58 9.19
CA ALA A 242 -19.24 -0.44 9.54
C ALA A 242 -18.92 0.15 10.91
N ILE A 243 -19.31 1.41 11.14
CA ILE A 243 -19.24 2.09 12.44
C ILE A 243 -20.64 2.35 12.96
N GLY A 244 -20.90 1.96 14.21
CA GLY A 244 -22.16 2.24 14.89
C GLY A 244 -23.39 1.65 14.20
N SER A 245 -24.46 2.42 14.18
CA SER A 245 -25.74 2.09 13.56
C SER A 245 -25.89 2.63 12.13
N GLU A 246 -24.79 2.94 11.46
CA GLU A 246 -24.79 3.52 10.11
C GLU A 246 -25.52 2.66 9.07
N ILE A 247 -25.87 1.41 9.40
CA ILE A 247 -26.42 0.46 8.45
C ILE A 247 -27.68 -0.23 9.00
N SER A 248 -28.68 -0.36 8.11
CA SER A 248 -29.83 -1.24 8.28
C SER A 248 -29.52 -2.72 8.03
N ARG A 249 -28.31 -3.05 7.48
CA ARG A 249 -27.79 -4.42 7.28
C ARG A 249 -26.78 -4.76 8.36
N THR A 250 -26.75 -6.00 8.78
CA THR A 250 -25.68 -6.55 9.62
C THR A 250 -24.38 -6.59 8.82
N ALA A 251 -23.42 -5.70 9.12
CA ALA A 251 -22.07 -5.82 8.59
C ALA A 251 -21.33 -6.95 9.31
N ASP A 252 -20.43 -7.65 8.58
CA ASP A 252 -19.61 -8.73 9.18
C ASP A 252 -18.75 -8.21 10.34
N TRP A 253 -18.21 -7.00 10.16
CA TRP A 253 -17.38 -6.32 11.14
C TRP A 253 -17.95 -4.96 11.49
N ARG A 254 -18.10 -4.71 12.79
CA ARG A 254 -18.65 -3.44 13.26
C ARG A 254 -17.84 -2.87 14.42
N ALA A 255 -17.69 -1.54 14.44
CA ALA A 255 -17.18 -0.80 15.61
C ALA A 255 -18.33 -0.09 16.31
N GLU A 256 -18.50 -0.33 17.60
CA GLU A 256 -19.36 0.46 18.47
C GLU A 256 -18.49 1.44 19.27
N LEU A 257 -18.70 2.74 19.04
CA LEU A 257 -17.87 3.78 19.65
C LEU A 257 -18.15 3.88 21.15
N LEU A 258 -17.10 3.85 21.94
CA LEU A 258 -17.08 4.09 23.38
C LEU A 258 -16.44 5.44 23.74
N ALA A 259 -15.85 6.10 22.75
CA ALA A 259 -15.40 7.49 22.78
C ALA A 259 -15.70 8.10 21.41
N GLU A 260 -16.25 9.32 21.41
CA GLU A 260 -16.70 10.01 20.18
C GLU A 260 -15.57 10.28 19.17
N ASP A 261 -14.36 10.47 19.68
CA ASP A 261 -13.17 10.72 18.86
C ASP A 261 -12.57 9.45 18.21
N GLY A 262 -13.16 8.27 18.45
CA GLY A 262 -12.65 6.99 17.92
C GLY A 262 -11.44 6.42 18.67
N SER A 263 -10.99 7.05 19.76
CA SER A 263 -9.86 6.55 20.58
C SER A 263 -10.20 5.29 21.38
N ARG A 264 -11.49 4.93 21.48
CA ARG A 264 -11.96 3.72 22.14
C ARG A 264 -13.26 3.22 21.50
N PHE A 265 -13.28 1.96 21.10
CA PHE A 265 -14.45 1.31 20.51
C PHE A 265 -14.45 -0.20 20.76
N MET A 266 -15.65 -0.80 20.78
CA MET A 266 -15.86 -2.24 20.81
C MET A 266 -15.83 -2.77 19.37
N VAL A 267 -15.04 -3.80 19.12
CA VAL A 267 -15.07 -4.54 17.84
C VAL A 267 -16.08 -5.67 17.95
N ILE A 268 -16.97 -5.75 16.99
CA ILE A 268 -18.03 -6.76 16.89
C ILE A 268 -17.84 -7.53 15.58
N HIS A 269 -17.89 -8.86 15.62
CA HIS A 269 -17.80 -9.73 14.48
C HIS A 269 -19.01 -10.68 14.45
N HIS A 270 -19.78 -10.65 13.35
CA HIS A 270 -21.03 -11.41 13.21
C HIS A 270 -21.92 -11.30 14.45
N GLU A 271 -22.26 -10.04 14.83
CA GLU A 271 -23.10 -9.71 16.00
C GLU A 271 -22.50 -10.07 17.36
N GLN A 272 -21.31 -10.68 17.42
CA GLN A 272 -20.67 -11.06 18.68
C GLN A 272 -19.59 -10.04 19.07
N PRO A 273 -19.64 -9.44 20.26
CA PRO A 273 -18.58 -8.62 20.79
C PRO A 273 -17.28 -9.43 20.91
N VAL A 274 -16.18 -8.88 20.41
CA VAL A 274 -14.85 -9.50 20.47
C VAL A 274 -14.02 -8.92 21.60
N ALA A 275 -13.65 -7.65 21.51
CA ALA A 275 -12.86 -6.92 22.50
C ALA A 275 -12.94 -5.41 22.25
N THR A 276 -12.58 -4.64 23.25
CA THR A 276 -12.43 -3.18 23.14
C THR A 276 -11.03 -2.82 22.69
N LEU A 277 -10.92 -2.06 21.60
CA LEU A 277 -9.69 -1.38 21.23
C LEU A 277 -9.64 -0.02 21.94
N LYS A 278 -8.53 0.25 22.63
CA LYS A 278 -8.17 1.56 23.17
C LYS A 278 -6.76 1.89 22.71
N TRP A 279 -6.60 2.99 22.02
CA TRP A 279 -5.34 3.42 21.41
C TRP A 279 -5.13 4.94 21.49
N LYS A 280 -4.02 5.43 20.91
CA LYS A 280 -3.71 6.85 20.88
C LYS A 280 -4.26 7.57 19.65
N LEU A 281 -4.71 6.82 18.64
CA LEU A 281 -5.22 7.40 17.41
C LEU A 281 -6.65 7.91 17.62
N THR A 282 -7.03 8.89 16.79
CA THR A 282 -8.36 9.49 16.76
C THR A 282 -8.89 9.51 15.32
N GLY A 283 -10.16 9.83 15.17
CA GLY A 283 -10.83 9.95 13.87
C GLY A 283 -11.49 8.65 13.39
N MET A 284 -12.69 8.81 12.80
CA MET A 284 -13.49 7.69 12.29
C MET A 284 -12.80 6.94 11.16
N HIS A 285 -11.97 7.65 10.37
CA HIS A 285 -11.17 7.04 9.32
C HIS A 285 -10.20 5.99 9.88
N ASN A 286 -9.57 6.23 11.04
CA ASN A 286 -8.70 5.25 11.70
C ASN A 286 -9.48 4.06 12.25
N VAL A 287 -10.71 4.26 12.73
CA VAL A 287 -11.60 3.15 13.15
C VAL A 287 -11.94 2.27 11.94
N ARG A 288 -12.28 2.84 10.79
CA ARG A 288 -12.53 2.09 9.53
C ARG A 288 -11.29 1.32 9.09
N ASN A 289 -10.13 1.98 9.07
CA ASN A 289 -8.85 1.36 8.71
C ASN A 289 -8.55 0.15 9.62
N ALA A 290 -8.78 0.28 10.93
CA ALA A 290 -8.57 -0.79 11.90
C ALA A 290 -9.50 -1.99 11.66
N LEU A 291 -10.79 -1.76 11.41
CA LEU A 291 -11.73 -2.85 11.11
C LEU A 291 -11.29 -3.64 9.87
N SER A 292 -10.91 -2.94 8.82
CA SER A 292 -10.42 -3.58 7.59
C SER A 292 -9.14 -4.38 7.82
N ALA A 293 -8.19 -3.83 8.59
CA ALA A 293 -6.95 -4.53 8.93
C ALA A 293 -7.18 -5.76 9.81
N ILE A 294 -8.09 -5.69 10.80
CA ILE A 294 -8.49 -6.82 11.66
C ILE A 294 -9.14 -7.93 10.82
N ALA A 295 -10.07 -7.57 9.93
CA ALA A 295 -10.74 -8.51 9.05
C ALA A 295 -9.75 -9.25 8.13
N ALA A 296 -8.79 -8.50 7.53
CA ALA A 296 -7.76 -9.06 6.67
C ALA A 296 -6.81 -9.99 7.44
N ALA A 297 -6.37 -9.59 8.63
CA ALA A 297 -5.51 -10.41 9.47
C ALA A 297 -6.20 -11.71 9.90
N ARG A 298 -7.50 -11.66 10.20
CA ARG A 298 -8.29 -12.86 10.50
C ARG A 298 -8.33 -13.85 9.32
N HIS A 299 -8.39 -13.35 8.09
CA HIS A 299 -8.41 -14.20 6.89
C HIS A 299 -7.15 -15.08 6.77
N VAL A 300 -6.03 -14.64 7.33
CA VAL A 300 -4.77 -15.38 7.34
C VAL A 300 -4.45 -16.04 8.70
N GLY A 301 -5.44 -16.13 9.59
CA GLY A 301 -5.37 -16.93 10.81
C GLY A 301 -5.04 -16.17 12.10
N VAL A 302 -4.86 -14.85 12.07
CA VAL A 302 -4.71 -14.05 13.30
C VAL A 302 -6.08 -13.91 13.95
N THR A 303 -6.18 -14.23 15.24
CA THR A 303 -7.45 -14.04 15.94
C THR A 303 -7.78 -12.56 16.10
N PRO A 304 -9.07 -12.16 16.04
CA PRO A 304 -9.43 -10.74 16.20
C PRO A 304 -8.96 -10.16 17.54
N ALA A 305 -8.93 -10.93 18.59
CA ALA A 305 -8.43 -10.50 19.90
C ALA A 305 -6.93 -10.15 19.86
N GLN A 306 -6.11 -10.99 19.20
CA GLN A 306 -4.69 -10.70 18.99
C GLN A 306 -4.48 -9.45 18.14
N ALA A 307 -5.27 -9.28 17.07
CA ALA A 307 -5.21 -8.10 16.21
C ALA A 307 -5.54 -6.80 16.99
N ILE A 308 -6.58 -6.84 17.83
CA ILE A 308 -6.97 -5.71 18.69
C ILE A 308 -5.87 -5.40 19.71
N GLU A 309 -5.29 -6.41 20.36
CA GLU A 309 -4.16 -6.22 21.29
C GLU A 309 -2.95 -5.60 20.60
N ALA A 310 -2.63 -6.04 19.40
CA ALA A 310 -1.53 -5.46 18.59
C ALA A 310 -1.82 -3.98 18.29
N LEU A 311 -3.00 -3.64 17.78
CA LEU A 311 -3.39 -2.28 17.43
C LEU A 311 -3.41 -1.31 18.61
N ALA A 312 -3.64 -1.79 19.83
CA ALA A 312 -3.58 -0.96 21.03
C ALA A 312 -2.18 -0.33 21.25
N ARG A 313 -1.14 -0.91 20.63
CA ARG A 313 0.27 -0.46 20.71
C ARG A 313 0.77 0.20 19.41
N PHE A 314 -0.03 0.24 18.36
CA PHE A 314 0.33 0.79 17.05
C PHE A 314 0.62 2.29 17.14
N GLN A 315 1.73 2.75 16.54
CA GLN A 315 2.20 4.13 16.64
C GLN A 315 1.87 5.03 15.45
N SER A 316 1.24 4.49 14.40
CA SER A 316 0.91 5.19 13.16
C SER A 316 2.05 5.19 12.11
N VAL A 317 1.90 6.04 11.12
CA VAL A 317 2.85 6.23 10.02
C VAL A 317 3.40 7.65 10.10
N THR A 318 4.67 7.82 9.79
CA THR A 318 5.31 9.14 9.69
C THR A 318 4.50 10.06 8.77
N ARG A 319 4.32 11.32 9.17
CA ARG A 319 3.52 12.32 8.46
C ARG A 319 2.02 11.95 8.33
N ARG A 320 1.47 11.24 9.32
CA ARG A 320 0.02 11.01 9.46
C ARG A 320 -0.41 11.49 10.85
N MET A 321 -0.80 12.79 10.93
CA MET A 321 -1.05 13.50 12.19
C MET A 321 0.08 13.29 13.20
N GLU A 322 1.32 13.32 12.70
CA GLU A 322 2.53 13.12 13.50
C GLU A 322 2.77 14.36 14.40
N LEU A 323 2.77 14.17 15.71
CA LEU A 323 3.06 15.25 16.65
C LEU A 323 4.56 15.56 16.65
N LEU A 324 4.96 16.68 16.03
CA LEU A 324 6.35 17.14 15.97
C LEU A 324 6.78 17.91 17.23
N ALA A 325 5.87 18.68 17.81
CA ALA A 325 6.17 19.48 19.00
C ALA A 325 4.90 19.74 19.83
N ASP A 326 5.07 19.78 21.15
CA ASP A 326 4.07 20.27 22.10
C ASP A 326 4.78 21.29 23.03
N ASN A 327 4.50 22.57 22.82
CA ASN A 327 5.13 23.64 23.57
C ASN A 327 4.08 24.67 24.03
N GLN A 328 3.97 24.85 25.35
CA GLN A 328 3.07 25.80 26.01
C GLN A 328 1.61 25.72 25.53
N GLY A 329 1.11 24.51 25.25
CA GLY A 329 -0.26 24.27 24.77
C GLY A 329 -0.44 24.45 23.26
N VAL A 330 0.61 24.77 22.52
CA VAL A 330 0.62 24.77 21.06
C VAL A 330 1.19 23.44 20.56
N ARG A 331 0.39 22.69 19.83
CA ARG A 331 0.81 21.42 19.22
C ARG A 331 1.03 21.60 17.73
N LEU A 332 2.16 21.13 17.24
CA LEU A 332 2.53 21.12 15.82
C LEU A 332 2.43 19.70 15.30
N TYR A 333 1.63 19.52 14.27
CA TYR A 333 1.46 18.23 13.58
C TYR A 333 1.98 18.30 12.15
N ASP A 334 2.60 17.22 11.67
CA ASP A 334 2.88 16.97 10.25
C ASP A 334 1.87 15.98 9.68
N ASP A 335 1.20 16.36 8.59
CA ASP A 335 0.25 15.49 7.90
C ASP A 335 0.42 15.59 6.40
N PHE A 336 0.32 14.44 5.72
CA PHE A 336 0.46 14.33 4.26
C PHE A 336 -0.87 14.58 3.53
N ALA A 337 -1.95 14.91 4.22
CA ALA A 337 -3.26 15.15 3.62
C ALA A 337 -3.17 16.28 2.58
N HIS A 338 -3.67 16.02 1.38
CA HIS A 338 -3.70 16.94 0.25
C HIS A 338 -5.04 16.92 -0.51
N HIS A 339 -5.96 16.04 -0.16
CA HIS A 339 -7.32 15.97 -0.68
C HIS A 339 -8.29 16.62 0.32
N PRO A 340 -9.35 17.35 -0.14
CA PRO A 340 -10.31 18.02 0.75
C PRO A 340 -10.91 17.10 1.83
N THR A 341 -11.33 15.90 1.47
CA THR A 341 -11.85 14.91 2.42
C THR A 341 -10.81 14.52 3.46
N ALA A 342 -9.56 14.26 3.05
CA ALA A 342 -8.49 13.89 3.98
C ALA A 342 -8.09 15.03 4.93
N ILE A 343 -8.25 16.29 4.51
CA ILE A 343 -7.99 17.47 5.36
C ILE A 343 -9.13 17.69 6.36
N ALA A 344 -10.36 17.33 5.99
CA ALA A 344 -11.55 17.56 6.81
C ALA A 344 -11.79 16.47 7.86
N THR A 345 -11.15 15.31 7.75
CA THR A 345 -11.31 14.15 8.64
C THR A 345 -10.19 14.03 9.66
#